data_79f282f3054cd45fded2cf0637979d4e
#
_entry.id   79f282f3054cd45fded2cf0637979d4e
#
_cell.length_a   1.000
_cell.length_b   1.000
_cell.length_c   1.000
_cell.angle_alpha   90.00
_cell.angle_beta   90.00
_cell.angle_gamma   90.00
#
_symmetry.space_group_name_H-M   'P 1'
#
loop_
_entity.id
_entity.type
_entity.pdbx_description
1 polymer ?
#
loop_
_entity_poly.entity_id
_entity_poly.type
_entity_poly.pdbx_seq_one_letter_code
_entity_poly.pdbx_strand_id
1 'polypeptide(L)'
;MLRSHLLAALACTCSLSLLAQEASKEAPKAENKPAEKKEEKKDAKPADAKKDDSSVTHGSVTINGKEVKYKATAAMLPILRPDNKPAAQIFHIAYTAEGGDPKTRPVTFCFNGGPGSSSVWLHLGAFGPKRVNLPADGLTPPKPPGGLVPNEFSLLSDTDLVFIDPVNTGFSQAT
;
A
#
# COMPACT_ATOMS: atom_id res chain seq x y z
N MET A 1 14.02 -31.23 53.81
CA MET A 1 12.87 -32.12 53.62
C MET A 1 12.56 -32.24 52.15
N LEU A 2 12.71 -33.40 51.66
CA LEU A 2 12.62 -33.86 50.26
C LEU A 2 11.15 -34.02 49.87
N ARG A 3 10.72 -33.60 48.69
CA ARG A 3 9.59 -34.22 47.98
C ARG A 3 9.69 -34.00 46.48
N SER A 4 10.09 -35.04 45.79
CA SER A 4 9.88 -35.35 44.37
C SER A 4 8.40 -35.50 44.05
N HIS A 5 7.99 -35.18 42.82
CA HIS A 5 6.92 -35.81 42.01
C HIS A 5 7.01 -35.22 40.60
N LEU A 6 7.28 -35.97 39.66
CA LEU A 6 6.71 -37.03 38.85
C LEU A 6 6.36 -36.51 37.44
N LEU A 7 7.16 -36.96 36.45
CA LEU A 7 6.89 -36.88 35.02
C LEU A 7 5.60 -37.62 34.66
N ALA A 8 4.79 -37.06 33.82
CA ALA A 8 3.80 -37.77 33.01
C ALA A 8 3.97 -37.37 31.53
N ALA A 9 4.57 -38.27 30.76
CA ALA A 9 4.57 -38.17 29.29
C ALA A 9 3.23 -38.70 28.77
N LEU A 10 2.55 -37.92 27.92
CA LEU A 10 1.36 -38.35 27.19
C LEU A 10 1.70 -38.32 25.70
N ALA A 11 1.93 -39.48 25.13
CA ALA A 11 2.04 -39.72 23.70
C ALA A 11 0.63 -39.72 23.09
N CYS A 12 0.38 -38.85 22.12
CA CYS A 12 -0.84 -38.87 21.33
C CYS A 12 -0.50 -39.27 19.90
N THR A 13 -0.91 -40.48 19.55
CA THR A 13 -0.79 -41.10 18.22
C THR A 13 -1.82 -40.48 17.27
N CYS A 14 -1.34 -39.94 16.17
CA CYS A 14 -2.17 -39.41 15.08
C CYS A 14 -2.55 -40.56 14.14
N SER A 15 -3.83 -40.89 14.07
CA SER A 15 -4.37 -41.82 13.07
C SER A 15 -4.82 -41.05 11.85
N LEU A 16 -4.25 -41.39 10.71
CA LEU A 16 -4.57 -40.92 9.37
C LEU A 16 -5.85 -41.64 8.89
N SER A 17 -6.88 -40.91 8.53
CA SER A 17 -8.02 -41.48 7.80
C SER A 17 -8.24 -40.72 6.51
N LEU A 18 -7.94 -41.40 5.43
CA LEU A 18 -8.16 -41.03 4.04
C LEU A 18 -9.60 -41.44 3.66
N LEU A 19 -10.44 -40.50 3.24
CA LEU A 19 -11.69 -40.80 2.53
C LEU A 19 -11.89 -39.79 1.41
N ALA A 20 -11.70 -40.29 0.20
CA ALA A 20 -12.12 -39.67 -1.04
C ALA A 20 -13.62 -39.91 -1.23
N GLN A 21 -14.36 -38.90 -1.65
CA GLN A 21 -15.65 -39.10 -2.29
C GLN A 21 -15.93 -37.98 -3.29
N GLU A 22 -15.92 -38.38 -4.57
CA GLU A 22 -16.46 -37.64 -5.71
C GLU A 22 -17.97 -37.48 -5.60
N ALA A 23 -18.49 -36.32 -5.94
CA ALA A 23 -19.82 -36.18 -6.49
C ALA A 23 -19.92 -34.90 -7.34
N SER A 24 -19.91 -35.11 -8.61
CA SER A 24 -20.44 -34.26 -9.68
C SER A 24 -21.87 -33.77 -9.41
N LYS A 25 -22.13 -32.45 -9.58
CA LYS A 25 -23.45 -31.97 -10.03
C LYS A 25 -23.30 -30.64 -10.78
N GLU A 26 -23.87 -30.70 -11.99
CA GLU A 26 -24.10 -29.63 -12.95
C GLU A 26 -24.74 -28.38 -12.35
N ALA A 27 -24.29 -27.21 -12.80
CA ALA A 27 -24.98 -25.93 -12.62
C ALA A 27 -25.67 -25.50 -13.92
N PRO A 28 -26.87 -24.91 -13.87
CA PRO A 28 -27.58 -24.48 -15.06
C PRO A 28 -26.99 -23.18 -15.65
N LYS A 29 -26.96 -23.20 -16.97
CA LYS A 29 -26.54 -22.13 -17.88
C LYS A 29 -27.55 -20.97 -17.81
N ALA A 30 -27.12 -19.78 -17.41
CA ALA A 30 -27.88 -18.56 -17.59
C ALA A 30 -27.35 -17.82 -18.83
N GLU A 31 -28.24 -17.67 -19.81
CA GLU A 31 -28.07 -16.87 -21.01
C GLU A 31 -27.90 -15.39 -20.64
N ASN A 32 -26.80 -14.78 -21.05
CA ASN A 32 -26.59 -13.35 -20.93
C ASN A 32 -26.62 -12.72 -22.32
N LYS A 33 -27.67 -11.92 -22.58
CA LYS A 33 -27.92 -11.15 -23.78
C LYS A 33 -26.92 -9.99 -23.87
N PRO A 34 -26.26 -9.69 -25.01
CA PRO A 34 -25.32 -8.61 -25.13
C PRO A 34 -26.02 -7.24 -25.10
N ALA A 35 -25.58 -6.34 -24.22
CA ALA A 35 -25.94 -4.95 -24.28
C ALA A 35 -25.00 -4.23 -25.27
N GLU A 36 -25.61 -3.61 -26.26
CA GLU A 36 -25.00 -2.76 -27.27
C GLU A 36 -24.27 -1.56 -26.61
N LYS A 37 -22.95 -1.49 -26.73
CA LYS A 37 -22.14 -0.36 -26.30
C LYS A 37 -22.00 0.59 -27.49
N LYS A 38 -22.63 1.76 -27.42
CA LYS A 38 -22.37 2.87 -28.33
C LYS A 38 -20.91 3.30 -28.22
N GLU A 39 -20.19 3.18 -29.32
CA GLU A 39 -18.86 3.78 -29.49
C GLU A 39 -19.00 5.29 -29.66
N GLU A 40 -18.56 6.04 -28.67
CA GLU A 40 -18.22 7.46 -28.83
C GLU A 40 -16.82 7.56 -29.45
N LYS A 41 -16.76 8.04 -30.69
CA LYS A 41 -15.51 8.42 -31.37
C LYS A 41 -14.87 9.56 -30.60
N LYS A 42 -13.77 9.29 -29.90
CA LYS A 42 -12.85 10.31 -29.41
C LYS A 42 -11.83 10.64 -30.49
N ASP A 43 -11.85 11.88 -30.92
CA ASP A 43 -10.89 12.45 -31.87
C ASP A 43 -9.45 12.25 -31.39
N ALA A 44 -8.63 11.74 -32.30
CA ALA A 44 -7.21 11.51 -32.10
C ALA A 44 -6.49 12.86 -31.97
N LYS A 45 -5.93 13.14 -30.80
CA LYS A 45 -4.98 14.22 -30.55
C LYS A 45 -3.55 13.67 -30.78
N PRO A 46 -2.61 14.46 -31.38
CA PRO A 46 -1.32 13.96 -31.81
C PRO A 46 -0.49 13.43 -30.64
N ALA A 47 0.16 12.28 -30.88
CA ALA A 47 1.17 11.70 -30.02
C ALA A 47 2.44 12.57 -30.08
N ASP A 48 2.78 13.21 -28.96
CA ASP A 48 4.13 13.51 -28.46
C ASP A 48 4.04 14.31 -27.15
N ALA A 49 3.40 13.71 -26.13
CA ALA A 49 3.65 14.09 -24.75
C ALA A 49 4.24 12.85 -24.08
N LYS A 50 5.48 12.95 -23.58
CA LYS A 50 6.00 11.98 -22.61
C LYS A 50 4.88 11.72 -21.62
N LYS A 51 4.36 10.50 -21.60
CA LYS A 51 3.32 10.09 -20.67
C LYS A 51 3.91 10.30 -19.29
N ASP A 52 3.44 11.33 -18.61
CA ASP A 52 3.82 11.59 -17.23
C ASP A 52 3.21 10.45 -16.42
N ASP A 53 4.03 9.48 -16.00
CA ASP A 53 3.62 8.33 -15.22
C ASP A 53 3.34 8.73 -13.76
N SER A 54 2.79 9.92 -13.57
CA SER A 54 2.39 10.43 -12.26
C SER A 54 0.87 10.46 -12.09
N SER A 55 0.42 10.19 -10.87
CA SER A 55 -0.98 10.35 -10.45
C SER A 55 -1.04 11.36 -9.30
N VAL A 56 -1.89 12.37 -9.45
CA VAL A 56 -2.07 13.43 -8.45
C VAL A 56 -3.49 13.39 -7.92
N THR A 57 -3.62 13.40 -6.61
CA THR A 57 -4.90 13.49 -5.89
C THR A 57 -4.82 14.51 -4.78
N HIS A 58 -5.98 15.00 -4.31
CA HIS A 58 -6.08 15.93 -3.19
C HIS A 58 -6.89 15.30 -2.07
N GLY A 59 -6.59 15.67 -0.83
CA GLY A 59 -7.29 15.17 0.34
C GLY A 59 -7.09 16.07 1.54
N SER A 60 -7.71 15.67 2.66
CA SER A 60 -7.47 16.31 3.95
C SER A 60 -7.41 15.27 5.06
N VAL A 61 -6.77 15.65 6.15
CA VAL A 61 -6.68 14.86 7.39
C VAL A 61 -6.75 15.80 8.57
N THR A 62 -7.43 15.38 9.65
CA THR A 62 -7.47 16.15 10.90
C THR A 62 -6.38 15.64 11.83
N ILE A 63 -5.44 16.53 12.17
CA ILE A 63 -4.31 16.25 13.07
C ILE A 63 -4.40 17.24 14.25
N ASN A 64 -4.44 16.74 15.47
CA ASN A 64 -4.60 17.56 16.68
C ASN A 64 -5.78 18.57 16.58
N GLY A 65 -6.90 18.13 16.01
CA GLY A 65 -8.11 18.96 15.86
C GLY A 65 -8.04 20.01 14.72
N LYS A 66 -6.93 20.08 13.97
CA LYS A 66 -6.75 21.00 12.84
C LYS A 66 -6.80 20.24 11.51
N GLU A 67 -7.59 20.74 10.57
CA GLU A 67 -7.62 20.20 9.21
C GLU A 67 -6.34 20.59 8.46
N VAL A 68 -5.65 19.60 7.90
CA VAL A 68 -4.50 19.75 7.01
C VAL A 68 -4.91 19.26 5.62
N LYS A 69 -5.05 20.16 4.66
CA LYS A 69 -5.28 19.83 3.25
C LYS A 69 -3.95 19.49 2.59
N TYR A 70 -3.96 18.54 1.68
CA TYR A 70 -2.74 18.08 1.02
C TYR A 70 -2.97 17.65 -0.43
N LYS A 71 -1.91 17.75 -1.20
CA LYS A 71 -1.74 17.10 -2.50
C LYS A 71 -0.92 15.83 -2.32
N ALA A 72 -1.40 14.72 -2.86
CA ALA A 72 -0.67 13.45 -2.94
C ALA A 72 -0.25 13.20 -4.39
N THR A 73 1.03 12.92 -4.60
CA THR A 73 1.60 12.60 -5.92
C THR A 73 2.26 11.24 -5.85
N ALA A 74 1.77 10.28 -6.64
CA ALA A 74 2.42 8.99 -6.84
C ALA A 74 3.12 9.03 -8.20
N ALA A 75 4.42 8.73 -8.26
CA ALA A 75 5.20 8.84 -9.48
C ALA A 75 6.40 7.89 -9.49
N MET A 76 6.95 7.70 -10.71
CA MET A 76 8.21 7.01 -10.95
C MET A 76 9.32 8.04 -11.19
N LEU A 77 10.45 7.88 -10.52
CA LEU A 77 11.64 8.69 -10.72
C LEU A 77 12.74 7.82 -11.36
N PRO A 78 13.18 8.14 -12.59
CA PRO A 78 14.27 7.40 -13.21
C PRO A 78 15.61 7.74 -12.55
N ILE A 79 16.37 6.73 -12.18
CA ILE A 79 17.79 6.85 -11.82
C ILE A 79 18.61 6.58 -13.07
N LEU A 80 19.46 7.52 -13.43
CA LEU A 80 20.30 7.42 -14.64
C LEU A 80 21.73 7.09 -14.25
N ARG A 81 22.40 6.32 -15.09
CA ARG A 81 23.84 6.11 -15.08
C ARG A 81 24.58 7.35 -15.62
N PRO A 82 25.90 7.45 -15.45
CA PRO A 82 26.67 8.55 -16.01
C PRO A 82 26.58 8.70 -17.54
N ASP A 83 26.25 7.61 -18.24
CA ASP A 83 26.03 7.59 -19.69
C ASP A 83 24.57 7.94 -20.08
N ASN A 84 23.78 8.48 -19.15
CA ASN A 84 22.36 8.83 -19.27
C ASN A 84 21.43 7.64 -19.57
N LYS A 85 21.87 6.41 -19.42
CA LYS A 85 21.00 5.25 -19.54
C LYS A 85 20.27 4.98 -18.23
N PRO A 86 19.03 4.48 -18.28
CA PRO A 86 18.31 4.09 -17.06
C PRO A 86 19.09 3.03 -16.26
N ALA A 87 19.14 3.20 -14.96
CA ALA A 87 19.67 2.23 -14.00
C ALA A 87 18.57 1.62 -13.17
N ALA A 88 17.57 2.43 -12.82
CA ALA A 88 16.42 1.99 -12.05
C ALA A 88 15.24 2.95 -12.25
N GLN A 89 14.06 2.49 -11.89
CA GLN A 89 12.85 3.31 -11.70
C GLN A 89 12.47 3.25 -10.21
N ILE A 90 12.41 4.41 -9.57
CA ILE A 90 12.08 4.53 -8.14
C ILE A 90 10.64 5.01 -8.01
N PHE A 91 9.79 4.17 -7.43
CA PHE A 91 8.44 4.57 -7.05
C PHE A 91 8.47 5.38 -5.76
N HIS A 92 7.70 6.46 -5.73
CA HIS A 92 7.50 7.25 -4.54
C HIS A 92 6.08 7.80 -4.46
N ILE A 93 5.66 8.09 -3.23
CA ILE A 93 4.43 8.85 -2.93
C ILE A 93 4.82 10.05 -2.11
N ALA A 94 4.55 11.25 -2.63
CA ALA A 94 4.80 12.51 -1.95
C ALA A 94 3.49 13.15 -1.48
N TYR A 95 3.45 13.57 -0.23
CA TYR A 95 2.37 14.37 0.35
C TYR A 95 2.89 15.77 0.66
N THR A 96 2.30 16.77 0.02
CA THR A 96 2.63 18.18 0.22
C THR A 96 1.43 18.87 0.87
N ALA A 97 1.60 19.42 2.07
CA ALA A 97 0.54 20.17 2.71
C ALA A 97 0.27 21.49 1.97
N GLU A 98 -1.01 21.85 1.87
CA GLU A 98 -1.44 23.07 1.21
C GLU A 98 -1.49 24.25 2.21
N GLY A 99 -1.31 25.48 1.70
CA GLY A 99 -1.49 26.72 2.46
C GLY A 99 -0.27 27.23 3.22
N GLY A 100 0.92 26.62 3.05
CA GLY A 100 2.20 27.10 3.57
C GLY A 100 3.16 27.57 2.47
N ASP A 101 4.27 28.22 2.85
CA ASP A 101 5.35 28.50 1.91
C ASP A 101 6.19 27.22 1.67
N PRO A 102 6.16 26.66 0.45
CA PRO A 102 6.88 25.43 0.16
C PRO A 102 8.41 25.55 0.26
N LYS A 103 8.95 26.78 0.26
CA LYS A 103 10.39 27.03 0.38
C LYS A 103 10.92 26.86 1.81
N THR A 104 10.04 27.03 2.80
CA THR A 104 10.43 27.00 4.22
C THR A 104 9.93 25.75 4.93
N ARG A 105 9.04 24.99 4.27
CA ARG A 105 8.46 23.79 4.87
C ARG A 105 9.46 22.63 4.81
N PRO A 106 9.72 21.93 5.95
CA PRO A 106 10.58 20.75 5.97
C PRO A 106 10.04 19.62 5.09
N VAL A 107 10.93 18.74 4.64
CA VAL A 107 10.58 17.50 3.92
C VAL A 107 11.19 16.31 4.64
N THR A 108 10.37 15.32 4.92
CA THR A 108 10.82 14.06 5.54
C THR A 108 10.75 12.94 4.50
N PHE A 109 11.89 12.31 4.23
CA PHE A 109 12.01 11.14 3.39
C PHE A 109 11.88 9.88 4.23
N CYS A 110 10.91 9.02 3.86
CA CYS A 110 10.59 7.78 4.55
C CYS A 110 10.88 6.59 3.64
N PHE A 111 11.74 5.69 4.08
CA PHE A 111 12.00 4.43 3.41
C PHE A 111 12.22 3.33 4.43
N ASN A 112 11.70 2.15 4.14
CA ASN A 112 11.80 1.02 5.05
C ASN A 112 13.13 0.29 4.87
N GLY A 113 13.63 -0.30 5.95
CA GLY A 113 14.83 -1.13 5.96
C GLY A 113 14.53 -2.62 5.97
N GLY A 114 15.52 -3.43 6.40
CA GLY A 114 15.40 -4.87 6.57
C GLY A 114 15.28 -5.59 5.23
N PRO A 115 16.36 -5.75 4.45
CA PRO A 115 16.36 -5.74 2.99
C PRO A 115 15.13 -6.39 2.35
N GLY A 116 14.54 -5.72 1.34
CA GLY A 116 13.38 -6.21 0.59
C GLY A 116 12.02 -5.61 0.99
N SER A 117 11.99 -4.65 1.91
CA SER A 117 10.73 -4.02 2.35
C SER A 117 10.46 -2.71 1.62
N SER A 118 9.24 -2.56 1.09
CA SER A 118 8.75 -1.28 0.56
C SER A 118 8.35 -0.31 1.67
N SER A 119 8.14 0.96 1.33
CA SER A 119 7.76 2.00 2.29
C SER A 119 6.34 1.90 2.83
N VAL A 120 5.55 0.93 2.37
CA VAL A 120 4.13 0.76 2.73
C VAL A 120 3.89 0.69 4.23
N TRP A 121 4.79 0.09 4.99
CA TRP A 121 4.69 -0.02 6.45
C TRP A 121 4.77 1.34 7.16
N LEU A 122 5.64 2.22 6.71
CA LEU A 122 5.73 3.60 7.21
C LEU A 122 4.60 4.46 6.64
N HIS A 123 4.23 4.25 5.38
CA HIS A 123 3.20 5.02 4.68
C HIS A 123 1.82 4.79 5.30
N LEU A 124 1.31 3.54 5.25
CA LEU A 124 -0.05 3.20 5.69
C LEU A 124 -0.11 2.65 7.11
N GLY A 125 1.04 2.41 7.73
CA GLY A 125 1.12 1.89 9.09
C GLY A 125 1.47 2.94 10.15
N ALA A 126 2.13 4.06 9.76
CA ALA A 126 2.64 5.02 10.75
C ALA A 126 2.40 6.49 10.38
N PHE A 127 3.05 7.03 9.34
CA PHE A 127 3.26 8.48 9.18
C PHE A 127 2.38 9.14 8.12
N GLY A 128 1.84 8.36 7.16
CA GLY A 128 1.00 8.90 6.09
C GLY A 128 -0.32 9.49 6.61
N PRO A 129 -1.02 10.31 5.81
CA PRO A 129 -2.29 10.94 6.22
C PRO A 129 -3.46 9.96 6.32
N LYS A 130 -3.28 8.74 5.81
CA LYS A 130 -4.21 7.62 5.99
C LYS A 130 -3.47 6.42 6.53
N ARG A 131 -4.15 5.62 7.33
CA ARG A 131 -3.62 4.38 7.90
C ARG A 131 -4.59 3.22 7.73
N VAL A 132 -4.07 2.01 7.77
CA VAL A 132 -4.90 0.80 7.81
C VAL A 132 -5.77 0.83 9.09
N ASN A 133 -7.05 0.51 8.93
CA ASN A 133 -7.96 0.40 10.06
C ASN A 133 -7.71 -0.93 10.78
N LEU A 134 -6.91 -0.88 11.83
CA LEU A 134 -6.64 -2.02 12.71
C LEU A 134 -7.51 -1.92 13.98
N PRO A 135 -8.00 -3.05 14.52
CA PRO A 135 -8.62 -3.08 15.84
C PRO A 135 -7.69 -2.54 16.93
N ALA A 136 -8.27 -1.97 17.99
CA ALA A 136 -7.51 -1.31 19.05
C ALA A 136 -6.58 -2.27 19.84
N ASP A 137 -6.87 -3.57 19.82
CA ASP A 137 -6.05 -4.61 20.46
C ASP A 137 -4.77 -4.92 19.66
N GLY A 138 -4.67 -4.49 18.39
CA GLY A 138 -3.55 -4.75 17.51
C GLY A 138 -3.31 -6.22 17.17
N LEU A 139 -4.16 -7.12 17.61
CA LEU A 139 -4.00 -8.59 17.49
C LEU A 139 -5.08 -9.20 16.59
N THR A 140 -6.29 -8.69 16.68
CA THR A 140 -7.43 -9.20 15.91
C THR A 140 -7.31 -8.74 14.46
N PRO A 141 -7.37 -9.65 13.47
CA PRO A 141 -7.40 -9.25 12.07
C PRO A 141 -8.62 -8.35 11.78
N PRO A 142 -8.46 -7.28 10.96
CA PRO A 142 -9.59 -6.45 10.56
C PRO A 142 -10.58 -7.28 9.74
N LYS A 143 -11.87 -7.05 9.97
CA LYS A 143 -12.92 -7.71 9.17
C LYS A 143 -12.86 -7.24 7.71
N PRO A 144 -12.94 -8.15 6.74
CA PRO A 144 -13.07 -7.78 5.33
C PRO A 144 -14.40 -7.02 5.05
N PRO A 145 -14.41 -6.10 4.08
CA PRO A 145 -13.24 -5.57 3.41
C PRO A 145 -12.41 -4.66 4.34
N GLY A 146 -11.09 -4.84 4.33
CA GLY A 146 -10.19 -3.92 5.02
C GLY A 146 -10.35 -2.50 4.46
N GLY A 147 -10.02 -1.49 5.24
CA GLY A 147 -10.17 -0.09 4.84
C GLY A 147 -9.05 0.79 5.33
N LEU A 148 -8.96 1.99 4.74
CA LEU A 148 -8.12 3.07 5.21
C LEU A 148 -8.96 4.08 5.97
N VAL A 149 -8.42 4.56 7.07
CA VAL A 149 -9.01 5.64 7.88
C VAL A 149 -8.05 6.82 7.92
N PRO A 150 -8.54 8.06 8.17
CA PRO A 150 -7.66 9.19 8.44
C PRO A 150 -6.69 8.88 9.57
N ASN A 151 -5.45 9.36 9.44
CA ASN A 151 -4.41 9.18 10.46
C ASN A 151 -4.18 10.48 11.22
N GLU A 152 -4.77 10.59 12.39
CA GLU A 152 -4.60 11.74 13.29
C GLU A 152 -3.19 11.90 13.85
N PHE A 153 -2.34 10.85 13.72
CA PHE A 153 -0.94 10.83 14.15
C PHE A 153 0.04 11.11 13.00
N SER A 154 -0.46 11.52 11.83
CA SER A 154 0.40 11.83 10.69
C SER A 154 1.32 13.00 11.00
N LEU A 155 2.57 12.92 10.51
CA LEU A 155 3.55 14.00 10.62
C LEU A 155 3.29 15.16 9.64
N LEU A 156 2.23 15.08 8.83
CA LEU A 156 1.95 16.05 7.76
C LEU A 156 1.60 17.46 8.29
N SER A 157 1.30 17.62 9.58
CA SER A 157 1.17 18.95 10.22
C SER A 157 2.48 19.73 10.22
N ASP A 158 3.62 19.05 10.34
CA ASP A 158 4.91 19.67 10.61
C ASP A 158 5.87 19.61 9.40
N THR A 159 5.72 18.61 8.55
CA THR A 159 6.64 18.34 7.43
C THR A 159 5.87 17.76 6.23
N ASP A 160 6.35 18.03 5.02
CA ASP A 160 5.96 17.25 3.86
C ASP A 160 6.57 15.85 3.93
N LEU A 161 5.90 14.86 3.33
CA LEU A 161 6.29 13.46 3.46
C LEU A 161 6.56 12.88 2.07
N VAL A 162 7.66 12.16 1.93
CA VAL A 162 7.98 11.40 0.72
C VAL A 162 8.30 9.96 1.10
N PHE A 163 7.41 9.05 0.72
CA PHE A 163 7.58 7.61 0.91
C PHE A 163 8.23 7.03 -0.33
N ILE A 164 9.39 6.41 -0.18
CA ILE A 164 10.21 5.88 -1.26
C ILE A 164 10.30 4.37 -1.13
N ASP A 165 9.99 3.67 -2.20
CA ASP A 165 10.31 2.24 -2.29
C ASP A 165 11.76 2.09 -2.74
N PRO A 166 12.67 1.51 -1.94
CA PRO A 166 14.01 1.19 -2.39
C PRO A 166 14.00 0.29 -3.64
N VAL A 167 15.06 0.34 -4.44
CA VAL A 167 15.18 -0.50 -5.66
C VAL A 167 14.91 -1.96 -5.34
N ASN A 168 14.15 -2.63 -6.21
CA ASN A 168 13.68 -4.02 -6.05
C ASN A 168 12.76 -4.25 -4.85
N THR A 169 12.07 -3.21 -4.38
CA THR A 169 10.98 -3.32 -3.42
C THR A 169 9.73 -2.62 -3.95
N GLY A 170 8.54 -3.06 -3.52
CA GLY A 170 7.28 -2.46 -3.92
C GLY A 170 7.15 -2.36 -5.45
N PHE A 171 7.03 -1.12 -5.94
CA PHE A 171 6.93 -0.83 -7.37
C PHE A 171 8.26 -0.37 -8.00
N SER A 172 9.34 -0.26 -7.23
CA SER A 172 10.65 0.14 -7.73
C SER A 172 11.42 -1.03 -8.35
N GLN A 173 12.04 -0.80 -9.51
CA GLN A 173 12.73 -1.85 -10.25
C GLN A 173 14.08 -1.37 -10.79
N ALA A 174 15.10 -2.24 -10.76
CA ALA A 174 16.31 -2.06 -11.56
C ALA A 174 16.01 -2.31 -13.05
N THR A 175 16.75 -1.64 -13.95
CA THR A 175 16.63 -1.77 -15.41
C THR A 175 17.84 -2.47 -16.00
#